data_fe26b3389e00373493a1ab4074c12ca7
#
_entry.id   fe26b3389e00373493a1ab4074c12ca7
#
_cell.length_a   1.000
_cell.length_b   1.000
_cell.length_c   1.000
_cell.angle_alpha   90.00
_cell.angle_beta   90.00
_cell.angle_gamma   90.00
#
_symmetry.space_group_name_H-M   'P 1'
#
loop_
_entity.id
_entity.type
_entity.pdbx_description
1 polymer ?
#
loop_
_entity_poly.entity_id
_entity_poly.type
_entity_poly.pdbx_seq_one_letter_code
_entity_poly.pdbx_strand_id
1 'polypeptide(L)'
;MSDYGNRPNGAAPDPSGPGKRLERGAEPPLGPEEAKRRRERRIMIIMIVLAAVMVIAAVGMLLYNRWFKKPSLPPGPVSSGEPATSLQPGETPGPTLDIDAIQPKVGGERKSDSIYTFLVFGTDVASGLTDTMMVVTYDVANQRAAVMSLPRDTLINVRRWNKSLNAVYSSYKDPAQGVEALKSEVSELVGFTPDYYVKIDWELVGEMVEAIGGVWFDVPRDMHYDDPYQDLHIHQDKGYRKLTGDDAMQIVRFRHSNDGNAISDITRLKIQHDFLKAVLKQTLQIQNMTKITQLADLFGRRVESDLQVENILWFGSQAVFGGLGVDDVEFFTMPFYGASNDRNARHYGKVYPNQTELLKVINEKLNPFVEEVTIKQLDLIRVSADGNTLSSSTGVLADPSAGIPPVVNTPEPTAPTESEPPEPTPPAESEPLPTEPAVTDPPPASDPPPETAPPVSTDPGGENQQGEDGAFE
;
A
#
# COMPACT_ATOMS: atom_id res chain seq x y z
N MET A 1 -5.58 82.62 -55.84
CA MET A 1 -6.70 82.55 -56.80
C MET A 1 -7.76 81.69 -56.16
N SER A 2 -8.74 82.39 -55.67
CA SER A 2 -10.18 82.33 -55.86
C SER A 2 -10.81 80.96 -55.39
N ASP A 3 -11.82 80.87 -54.77
CA ASP A 3 -12.84 81.83 -54.27
C ASP A 3 -13.97 81.00 -53.66
N TYR A 4 -14.57 81.49 -52.61
CA TYR A 4 -15.94 81.43 -52.20
C TYR A 4 -16.78 80.09 -52.10
N GLY A 5 -17.37 79.91 -50.95
CA GLY A 5 -18.58 79.16 -50.78
C GLY A 5 -19.08 79.05 -49.35
N ASN A 6 -19.49 80.14 -48.80
CA ASN A 6 -20.28 80.28 -47.55
C ASN A 6 -21.61 79.56 -47.62
N ARG A 7 -21.97 78.67 -46.63
CA ARG A 7 -23.33 78.26 -46.32
C ARG A 7 -23.57 78.18 -44.81
N PRO A 8 -24.76 78.51 -44.36
CA PRO A 8 -25.01 78.93 -43.00
C PRO A 8 -25.37 77.77 -42.06
N ASN A 9 -25.18 78.07 -40.78
CA ASN A 9 -25.57 77.32 -39.62
C ASN A 9 -26.93 76.67 -39.70
N GLY A 10 -27.02 75.35 -39.65
CA GLY A 10 -28.16 74.58 -39.26
C GLY A 10 -27.96 74.01 -37.86
N ALA A 11 -28.66 74.60 -36.90
CA ALA A 11 -28.62 74.13 -35.51
C ALA A 11 -29.15 72.70 -35.42
N ALA A 12 -28.29 71.81 -34.81
CA ALA A 12 -28.72 70.49 -34.41
C ALA A 12 -29.72 70.60 -33.25
N PRO A 13 -30.80 69.82 -33.25
CA PRO A 13 -31.75 69.83 -32.13
C PRO A 13 -31.11 69.11 -30.89
N ASP A 14 -31.29 69.76 -29.76
CA ASP A 14 -30.96 69.34 -28.42
C ASP A 14 -31.64 68.01 -28.10
N PRO A 15 -30.95 66.94 -27.66
CA PRO A 15 -31.55 65.63 -27.26
C PRO A 15 -32.01 65.59 -25.81
N SER A 16 -32.19 66.68 -25.11
CA SER A 16 -32.66 66.73 -23.73
C SER A 16 -34.19 66.88 -23.60
N GLY A 17 -34.89 65.96 -24.28
CA GLY A 17 -36.31 65.71 -23.93
C GLY A 17 -36.41 64.66 -22.84
N PRO A 18 -37.21 64.80 -21.78
CA PRO A 18 -37.36 63.79 -20.75
C PRO A 18 -37.96 62.55 -21.38
N GLY A 19 -37.10 61.48 -21.45
CA GLY A 19 -37.50 60.15 -21.86
C GLY A 19 -38.67 59.71 -20.99
N LYS A 20 -39.84 59.52 -21.59
CA LYS A 20 -41.01 58.90 -20.95
C LYS A 20 -40.55 57.53 -20.45
N ARG A 21 -40.29 57.45 -19.15
CA ARG A 21 -40.17 56.19 -18.40
C ARG A 21 -41.54 55.50 -18.56
N LEU A 22 -41.58 54.44 -19.34
CA LEU A 22 -42.78 53.57 -19.36
C LEU A 22 -42.93 53.06 -17.93
N GLU A 23 -43.77 53.71 -17.15
CA GLU A 23 -44.31 53.20 -15.91
C GLU A 23 -44.95 51.84 -16.28
N ARG A 24 -44.33 50.73 -15.86
CA ARG A 24 -45.04 49.46 -15.83
C ARG A 24 -46.27 49.70 -14.98
N GLY A 25 -47.43 49.77 -15.63
CA GLY A 25 -48.67 49.94 -14.96
C GLY A 25 -48.75 48.94 -13.79
N ALA A 26 -48.98 49.49 -12.60
CA ALA A 26 -49.26 48.66 -11.43
C ALA A 26 -50.48 47.82 -11.78
N GLU A 27 -50.34 46.51 -11.77
CA GLU A 27 -51.54 45.64 -11.92
C GLU A 27 -52.60 46.08 -10.93
N PRO A 28 -53.80 46.13 -11.32
CA PRO A 28 -54.91 46.59 -10.44
C PRO A 28 -54.91 45.64 -9.20
N PRO A 29 -55.22 46.16 -8.00
CA PRO A 29 -55.28 45.36 -6.79
C PRO A 29 -56.31 44.24 -6.99
N LEU A 30 -55.81 42.99 -6.77
CA LEU A 30 -56.62 41.78 -6.88
C LEU A 30 -57.86 41.89 -5.96
N GLY A 31 -58.99 41.52 -6.46
CA GLY A 31 -60.19 41.41 -5.63
C GLY A 31 -59.99 40.41 -4.48
N PRO A 32 -60.70 40.60 -3.35
CA PRO A 32 -60.48 39.77 -2.14
C PRO A 32 -60.59 38.24 -2.41
N GLU A 33 -61.46 37.84 -3.30
CA GLU A 33 -61.66 36.45 -3.73
C GLU A 33 -60.42 35.90 -4.54
N GLU A 34 -59.89 36.72 -5.44
CA GLU A 34 -58.75 36.36 -6.24
C GLU A 34 -57.51 36.33 -5.41
N ALA A 35 -57.30 37.21 -4.45
CA ALA A 35 -56.22 37.22 -3.49
C ALA A 35 -56.26 35.96 -2.61
N LYS A 36 -57.44 35.52 -2.17
CA LYS A 36 -57.66 34.29 -1.42
C LYS A 36 -57.24 33.03 -2.25
N ARG A 37 -57.75 32.94 -3.50
CA ARG A 37 -57.42 31.84 -4.42
C ARG A 37 -55.95 31.81 -4.77
N ARG A 38 -55.28 32.94 -4.95
CA ARG A 38 -53.81 33.00 -5.15
C ARG A 38 -53.04 32.53 -3.89
N ARG A 39 -53.49 32.89 -2.70
CA ARG A 39 -52.92 32.44 -1.43
C ARG A 39 -53.10 30.94 -1.26
N GLU A 40 -54.27 30.39 -1.50
CA GLU A 40 -54.55 28.95 -1.44
C GLU A 40 -53.71 28.17 -2.46
N ARG A 41 -53.58 28.65 -3.70
CA ARG A 41 -52.69 28.05 -4.70
C ARG A 41 -51.24 28.09 -4.27
N ARG A 42 -50.71 29.18 -3.70
CA ARG A 42 -49.37 29.28 -3.18
C ARG A 42 -49.12 28.28 -2.04
N ILE A 43 -50.08 28.19 -1.10
CA ILE A 43 -49.99 27.22 0.00
C ILE A 43 -50.01 25.81 -0.55
N MET A 44 -50.88 25.49 -1.51
CA MET A 44 -50.91 24.16 -2.13
C MET A 44 -49.62 23.83 -2.88
N ILE A 45 -49.01 24.76 -3.62
CA ILE A 45 -47.75 24.59 -4.30
C ILE A 45 -46.63 24.34 -3.27
N ILE A 46 -46.61 25.14 -2.18
CA ILE A 46 -45.61 24.95 -1.08
C ILE A 46 -45.76 23.56 -0.45
N MET A 47 -46.98 23.12 -0.19
CA MET A 47 -47.27 21.79 0.36
C MET A 47 -46.83 20.65 -0.58
N ILE A 48 -47.08 20.81 -1.89
CA ILE A 48 -46.62 19.82 -2.89
C ILE A 48 -45.10 19.79 -2.96
N VAL A 49 -44.42 20.95 -2.95
CA VAL A 49 -42.94 21.01 -2.94
C VAL A 49 -42.37 20.38 -1.68
N LEU A 50 -42.92 20.67 -0.49
CA LEU A 50 -42.52 20.06 0.77
C LEU A 50 -42.75 18.55 0.75
N ALA A 51 -43.88 18.06 0.25
CA ALA A 51 -44.16 16.65 0.11
C ALA A 51 -43.15 15.97 -0.85
N ALA A 52 -42.84 16.61 -1.99
CA ALA A 52 -41.83 16.11 -2.93
C ALA A 52 -40.44 16.06 -2.30
N VAL A 53 -40.04 17.09 -1.55
CA VAL A 53 -38.76 17.11 -0.81
C VAL A 53 -38.72 15.99 0.24
N MET A 54 -39.82 15.78 0.99
CA MET A 54 -39.87 14.67 1.97
C MET A 54 -39.77 13.30 1.29
N VAL A 55 -40.44 13.09 0.15
CA VAL A 55 -40.34 11.84 -0.61
C VAL A 55 -38.90 11.62 -1.12
N ILE A 56 -38.30 12.66 -1.69
CA ILE A 56 -36.91 12.59 -2.15
C ILE A 56 -35.96 12.27 -0.97
N ALA A 57 -36.17 12.93 0.17
CA ALA A 57 -35.38 12.66 1.37
C ALA A 57 -35.57 11.22 1.89
N ALA A 58 -36.83 10.73 1.91
CA ALA A 58 -37.12 9.35 2.34
C ALA A 58 -36.54 8.32 1.38
N VAL A 59 -36.63 8.53 0.07
CA VAL A 59 -36.01 7.67 -0.95
C VAL A 59 -34.47 7.74 -0.83
N GLY A 60 -33.91 8.93 -0.66
CA GLY A 60 -32.47 9.11 -0.43
C GLY A 60 -32.00 8.38 0.81
N MET A 61 -32.75 8.44 1.91
CA MET A 61 -32.44 7.71 3.16
C MET A 61 -32.55 6.18 2.99
N LEU A 62 -33.54 5.70 2.27
CA LEU A 62 -33.68 4.27 1.97
C LEU A 62 -32.52 3.77 1.10
N LEU A 63 -32.14 4.52 0.07
CA LEU A 63 -30.98 4.22 -0.77
C LEU A 63 -29.70 4.28 0.04
N TYR A 64 -29.51 5.29 0.88
CA TYR A 64 -28.36 5.40 1.78
C TYR A 64 -28.26 4.18 2.69
N ASN A 65 -29.33 3.81 3.40
CA ASN A 65 -29.33 2.64 4.29
C ASN A 65 -29.13 1.30 3.56
N ARG A 66 -29.46 1.24 2.26
CA ARG A 66 -29.23 0.04 1.44
C ARG A 66 -27.77 -0.09 1.01
N TRP A 67 -27.09 1.03 0.70
CA TRP A 67 -25.75 1.07 0.13
C TRP A 67 -24.64 1.32 1.14
N PHE A 68 -24.96 1.89 2.32
CA PHE A 68 -24.00 2.27 3.34
C PHE A 68 -24.35 1.55 4.65
N LYS A 69 -23.82 0.35 4.83
CA LYS A 69 -24.09 -0.44 6.03
C LYS A 69 -22.90 -0.35 6.99
N LYS A 70 -23.17 0.12 8.21
CA LYS A 70 -22.19 0.05 9.30
C LYS A 70 -21.78 -1.41 9.50
N PRO A 71 -20.48 -1.75 9.47
CA PRO A 71 -20.03 -3.10 9.75
C PRO A 71 -20.31 -3.48 11.22
N SER A 72 -20.60 -4.75 11.45
CA SER A 72 -20.70 -5.28 12.80
C SER A 72 -19.32 -5.62 13.31
N LEU A 73 -18.95 -5.12 14.48
CA LEU A 73 -17.72 -5.58 15.13
C LEU A 73 -17.78 -7.08 15.38
N PRO A 74 -16.68 -7.81 15.11
CA PRO A 74 -16.60 -9.23 15.47
C PRO A 74 -16.87 -9.39 16.98
N PRO A 75 -17.54 -10.47 17.43
CA PRO A 75 -17.64 -10.78 18.85
C PRO A 75 -16.21 -10.86 19.40
N GLY A 76 -15.93 -10.08 20.46
CA GLY A 76 -14.64 -10.15 21.13
C GLY A 76 -14.34 -11.59 21.52
N PRO A 77 -13.06 -11.97 21.66
CA PRO A 77 -12.72 -13.30 22.13
C PRO A 77 -13.46 -13.51 23.46
N VAL A 78 -14.40 -14.45 23.44
CA VAL A 78 -15.04 -14.89 24.69
C VAL A 78 -13.91 -15.43 25.54
N SER A 79 -13.67 -14.82 26.69
CA SER A 79 -12.82 -15.40 27.73
C SER A 79 -13.49 -16.70 28.20
N SER A 80 -13.42 -17.73 27.37
CA SER A 80 -13.77 -19.08 27.76
C SER A 80 -12.59 -19.59 28.57
N GLY A 81 -12.69 -19.45 29.88
CA GLY A 81 -11.77 -20.06 30.84
C GLY A 81 -11.87 -21.58 30.87
N GLU A 82 -11.85 -22.23 29.70
CA GLU A 82 -11.62 -23.65 29.56
C GLU A 82 -10.51 -23.86 28.52
N PRO A 83 -9.36 -24.42 28.93
CA PRO A 83 -8.36 -24.88 27.98
C PRO A 83 -8.99 -25.97 27.12
N ALA A 84 -9.01 -25.80 25.80
CA ALA A 84 -9.37 -26.86 24.85
C ALA A 84 -8.33 -27.98 24.92
N THR A 85 -8.42 -28.82 25.94
CA THR A 85 -7.66 -30.05 26.06
C THR A 85 -8.54 -31.18 25.54
N SER A 86 -8.54 -31.39 24.22
CA SER A 86 -8.91 -32.69 23.67
C SER A 86 -7.64 -33.31 23.05
N LEU A 87 -6.78 -33.83 23.92
CA LEU A 87 -5.77 -34.80 23.51
C LEU A 87 -6.49 -36.12 23.15
N GLN A 88 -6.28 -36.60 21.93
CA GLN A 88 -6.67 -37.96 21.58
C GLN A 88 -5.86 -38.95 22.39
N PRO A 89 -6.44 -40.11 22.81
CA PRO A 89 -5.72 -41.10 23.61
C PRO A 89 -4.60 -41.73 22.77
N GLY A 90 -3.34 -41.46 23.15
CA GLY A 90 -2.15 -42.07 22.54
C GLY A 90 -0.98 -41.11 22.26
N GLU A 91 -1.13 -39.83 22.42
CA GLU A 91 0.00 -38.88 22.27
C GLU A 91 0.77 -38.73 23.59
N THR A 92 2.07 -38.99 23.52
CA THR A 92 3.01 -38.74 24.63
C THR A 92 3.08 -37.22 24.87
N PRO A 93 2.92 -36.72 26.11
CA PRO A 93 3.03 -35.33 26.41
C PRO A 93 4.42 -34.80 25.99
N GLY A 94 4.48 -33.91 25.03
CA GLY A 94 5.66 -33.09 24.81
C GLY A 94 5.90 -32.21 26.05
N PRO A 95 7.07 -31.50 26.14
CA PRO A 95 7.41 -30.68 27.29
C PRO A 95 6.22 -29.76 27.59
N THR A 96 5.76 -29.82 28.83
CA THR A 96 4.62 -29.06 29.33
C THR A 96 4.93 -27.58 29.13
N LEU A 97 4.24 -26.94 28.19
CA LEU A 97 4.28 -25.50 28.03
C LEU A 97 3.79 -24.88 29.35
N ASP A 98 4.54 -23.95 29.88
CA ASP A 98 4.10 -23.16 31.02
C ASP A 98 2.96 -22.24 30.51
N ILE A 99 1.71 -22.77 30.61
CA ILE A 99 0.49 -22.12 30.09
C ILE A 99 0.25 -20.79 30.80
N ASP A 100 0.85 -20.58 31.96
CA ASP A 100 0.80 -19.31 32.71
C ASP A 100 1.67 -18.20 32.07
N ALA A 101 2.55 -18.54 31.11
CA ALA A 101 3.45 -17.58 30.47
C ALA A 101 2.78 -16.79 29.32
N ILE A 102 1.76 -17.36 28.67
CA ILE A 102 1.08 -16.73 27.52
C ILE A 102 -0.35 -16.39 27.96
N GLN A 103 -0.63 -15.09 28.04
CA GLN A 103 -1.99 -14.63 28.30
C GLN A 103 -2.79 -14.55 26.99
N PRO A 104 -4.14 -14.76 27.03
CA PRO A 104 -4.98 -14.53 25.87
C PRO A 104 -4.81 -13.09 25.37
N LYS A 105 -4.99 -12.90 24.05
CA LYS A 105 -4.98 -11.57 23.44
C LYS A 105 -6.01 -10.67 24.10
N VAL A 106 -5.70 -9.36 24.18
CA VAL A 106 -6.62 -8.38 24.71
C VAL A 106 -7.93 -8.41 23.91
N GLY A 107 -9.02 -8.44 24.62
CA GLY A 107 -10.38 -8.49 24.12
C GLY A 107 -11.35 -7.95 25.17
N GLY A 108 -12.64 -8.01 24.89
CA GLY A 108 -13.66 -7.56 25.85
C GLY A 108 -14.15 -6.14 25.59
N GLU A 109 -14.14 -5.26 26.61
CA GLU A 109 -14.69 -3.92 26.47
C GLU A 109 -13.85 -3.05 25.53
N ARG A 110 -14.48 -2.48 24.52
CA ARG A 110 -13.84 -1.56 23.57
C ARG A 110 -13.90 -0.14 24.09
N LYS A 111 -12.88 0.66 23.76
CA LYS A 111 -12.87 2.10 24.06
C LYS A 111 -14.06 2.82 23.40
N SER A 112 -14.48 2.35 22.22
CA SER A 112 -15.66 2.84 21.51
C SER A 112 -16.09 1.83 20.42
N ASP A 113 -17.40 1.73 20.16
CA ASP A 113 -17.99 0.96 19.03
C ASP A 113 -17.73 1.62 17.66
N SER A 114 -17.08 2.77 17.64
CA SER A 114 -16.67 3.48 16.43
C SER A 114 -15.19 3.27 16.07
N ILE A 115 -14.44 2.52 16.87
CA ILE A 115 -13.04 2.17 16.59
C ILE A 115 -12.99 0.83 15.89
N TYR A 116 -12.37 0.79 14.74
CA TYR A 116 -12.20 -0.41 13.90
C TYR A 116 -10.72 -0.66 13.62
N THR A 117 -10.34 -1.93 13.58
CA THR A 117 -8.97 -2.35 13.29
C THR A 117 -8.92 -3.24 12.07
N PHE A 118 -7.88 -3.05 11.23
CA PHE A 118 -7.71 -3.77 9.98
C PHE A 118 -6.29 -4.29 9.85
N LEU A 119 -6.17 -5.51 9.33
CA LEU A 119 -4.94 -6.00 8.73
C LEU A 119 -5.00 -5.74 7.23
N VAL A 120 -4.19 -4.82 6.73
CA VAL A 120 -4.06 -4.53 5.30
C VAL A 120 -2.77 -5.14 4.79
N PHE A 121 -2.83 -5.94 3.73
CA PHE A 121 -1.62 -6.54 3.16
C PHE A 121 -1.70 -6.69 1.65
N GLY A 122 -0.53 -6.67 1.02
CA GLY A 122 -0.35 -6.88 -0.41
C GLY A 122 0.60 -8.05 -0.67
N THR A 123 0.29 -8.86 -1.68
CA THR A 123 1.12 -9.99 -2.09
C THR A 123 1.81 -9.70 -3.42
N ASP A 124 3.04 -10.17 -3.55
CA ASP A 124 3.73 -10.24 -4.84
C ASP A 124 3.16 -11.41 -5.66
N VAL A 125 2.74 -11.14 -6.89
CA VAL A 125 2.11 -12.14 -7.78
C VAL A 125 3.07 -13.28 -8.11
N ALA A 126 4.37 -12.99 -8.26
CA ALA A 126 5.36 -13.97 -8.69
C ALA A 126 5.80 -14.91 -7.55
N SER A 127 6.01 -14.36 -6.35
CA SER A 127 6.51 -15.11 -5.19
C SER A 127 5.44 -15.52 -4.19
N GLY A 128 4.27 -14.87 -4.23
CA GLY A 128 3.20 -15.04 -3.25
C GLY A 128 3.56 -14.50 -1.85
N LEU A 129 4.74 -13.90 -1.68
CA LEU A 129 5.16 -13.29 -0.41
C LEU A 129 4.40 -12.00 -0.16
N THR A 130 4.15 -11.68 1.12
CA THR A 130 3.54 -10.41 1.50
C THR A 130 4.60 -9.32 1.58
N ASP A 131 4.59 -8.39 0.63
CA ASP A 131 5.57 -7.31 0.57
C ASP A 131 5.19 -6.08 1.37
N THR A 132 3.91 -5.88 1.56
CA THR A 132 3.34 -4.78 2.35
C THR A 132 2.37 -5.35 3.35
N MET A 133 2.55 -4.99 4.61
CA MET A 133 1.65 -5.38 5.71
C MET A 133 1.48 -4.18 6.64
N MET A 134 0.24 -3.87 6.99
CA MET A 134 -0.09 -2.74 7.85
C MET A 134 -1.18 -3.14 8.84
N VAL A 135 -1.07 -2.66 10.07
CA VAL A 135 -2.16 -2.64 11.04
C VAL A 135 -2.73 -1.23 11.08
N VAL A 136 -4.02 -1.12 10.82
CA VAL A 136 -4.72 0.16 10.77
C VAL A 136 -5.75 0.19 11.88
N THR A 137 -5.79 1.29 12.63
CA THR A 137 -6.87 1.60 13.56
C THR A 137 -7.55 2.87 13.10
N TYR A 138 -8.87 2.84 12.93
CA TYR A 138 -9.68 3.98 12.52
C TYR A 138 -10.76 4.27 13.56
N ASP A 139 -10.65 5.43 14.20
CA ASP A 139 -11.70 5.98 15.07
C ASP A 139 -12.63 6.87 14.23
N VAL A 140 -13.75 6.29 13.84
CA VAL A 140 -14.75 6.95 13.00
C VAL A 140 -15.42 8.14 13.71
N ALA A 141 -15.60 8.08 15.04
CA ALA A 141 -16.25 9.16 15.78
C ALA A 141 -15.36 10.40 15.88
N ASN A 142 -14.05 10.20 16.08
CA ASN A 142 -13.08 11.28 16.23
C ASN A 142 -12.34 11.61 14.91
N GLN A 143 -12.65 10.90 13.82
CA GLN A 143 -12.02 11.07 12.49
C GLN A 143 -10.48 11.03 12.57
N ARG A 144 -9.95 9.98 13.22
CA ARG A 144 -8.52 9.76 13.37
C ARG A 144 -8.15 8.34 12.97
N ALA A 145 -7.02 8.20 12.30
CA ALA A 145 -6.50 6.89 11.96
C ALA A 145 -5.00 6.78 12.27
N ALA A 146 -4.59 5.58 12.68
CA ALA A 146 -3.20 5.20 12.87
C ALA A 146 -2.88 4.03 11.96
N VAL A 147 -1.80 4.14 11.18
CA VAL A 147 -1.37 3.14 10.21
C VAL A 147 0.06 2.73 10.54
N MET A 148 0.22 1.55 11.12
CA MET A 148 1.52 0.97 11.43
C MET A 148 1.93 -0.04 10.35
N SER A 149 2.98 0.26 9.59
CA SER A 149 3.59 -0.70 8.66
C SER A 149 4.45 -1.69 9.41
N LEU A 150 4.29 -2.97 9.06
CA LEU A 150 5.09 -4.08 9.55
C LEU A 150 6.19 -4.40 8.53
N PRO A 151 7.48 -4.30 8.89
CA PRO A 151 8.56 -4.68 7.98
C PRO A 151 8.42 -6.15 7.57
N ARG A 152 8.53 -6.44 6.29
CA ARG A 152 8.32 -7.79 5.74
C ARG A 152 9.26 -8.85 6.30
N ASP A 153 10.49 -8.45 6.65
CA ASP A 153 11.54 -9.31 7.18
C ASP A 153 11.52 -9.39 8.72
N THR A 154 10.39 -9.02 9.37
CA THR A 154 10.18 -9.17 10.80
C THR A 154 10.22 -10.64 11.19
N LEU A 155 11.11 -10.98 12.13
CA LEU A 155 11.18 -12.31 12.70
C LEU A 155 9.99 -12.58 13.63
N ILE A 156 9.39 -13.74 13.48
CA ILE A 156 8.26 -14.24 14.26
C ILE A 156 8.56 -15.62 14.82
N ASN A 157 7.84 -16.01 15.88
CA ASN A 157 8.05 -17.26 16.60
C ASN A 157 7.33 -18.44 15.94
N VAL A 158 7.87 -18.95 14.86
CA VAL A 158 7.29 -20.06 14.10
C VAL A 158 8.26 -21.22 13.91
N ARG A 159 7.73 -22.44 13.74
CA ARG A 159 8.55 -23.66 13.60
C ARG A 159 9.21 -23.82 12.23
N ARG A 160 8.73 -23.12 11.21
CA ARG A 160 9.25 -23.23 9.84
C ARG A 160 10.63 -22.61 9.67
N TRP A 161 11.34 -23.02 8.59
CA TRP A 161 12.67 -22.51 8.25
C TRP A 161 12.69 -20.99 8.05
N ASN A 162 11.82 -20.47 7.17
CA ASN A 162 11.69 -19.03 6.99
C ASN A 162 10.80 -18.44 8.10
N LYS A 163 11.44 -17.78 9.08
CA LYS A 163 10.77 -17.17 10.24
C LYS A 163 10.36 -15.72 10.01
N SER A 164 10.36 -15.26 8.75
CA SER A 164 9.91 -13.90 8.42
C SER A 164 8.41 -13.82 8.26
N LEU A 165 7.82 -12.73 8.69
CA LEU A 165 6.39 -12.45 8.63
C LEU A 165 5.82 -12.54 7.21
N ASN A 166 6.58 -12.06 6.21
CA ASN A 166 6.17 -12.07 4.80
C ASN A 166 5.95 -13.47 4.21
N ALA A 167 6.51 -14.52 4.82
CA ALA A 167 6.35 -15.89 4.34
C ALA A 167 5.13 -16.59 4.93
N VAL A 168 4.38 -15.94 5.85
CA VAL A 168 3.26 -16.59 6.55
C VAL A 168 2.16 -16.96 5.59
N TYR A 169 1.63 -15.99 4.87
CA TYR A 169 0.50 -16.17 3.95
C TYR A 169 0.78 -17.24 2.89
N SER A 170 1.92 -17.16 2.21
CA SER A 170 2.32 -18.07 1.12
C SER A 170 2.68 -19.50 1.59
N SER A 171 2.82 -19.71 2.90
CA SER A 171 3.11 -21.04 3.45
C SER A 171 1.89 -21.97 3.41
N TYR A 172 0.72 -21.46 3.13
CA TYR A 172 -0.53 -22.20 3.04
C TYR A 172 -1.01 -22.29 1.60
N LYS A 173 -1.49 -23.46 1.19
CA LYS A 173 -2.05 -23.66 -0.16
C LYS A 173 -3.44 -23.05 -0.30
N ASP A 174 -4.19 -23.02 0.79
CA ASP A 174 -5.52 -22.40 0.88
C ASP A 174 -5.34 -20.93 1.26
N PRO A 175 -5.75 -19.99 0.41
CA PRO A 175 -5.64 -18.55 0.70
C PRO A 175 -6.35 -18.15 2.00
N ALA A 176 -7.50 -18.75 2.32
CA ALA A 176 -8.23 -18.45 3.54
C ALA A 176 -7.43 -18.85 4.80
N GLN A 177 -6.78 -20.01 4.77
CA GLN A 177 -5.89 -20.44 5.85
C GLN A 177 -4.65 -19.52 5.93
N GLY A 178 -4.14 -19.06 4.79
CA GLY A 178 -3.04 -18.10 4.73
C GLY A 178 -3.39 -16.76 5.40
N VAL A 179 -4.61 -16.26 5.16
CA VAL A 179 -5.14 -15.06 5.82
C VAL A 179 -5.23 -15.23 7.33
N GLU A 180 -5.87 -16.32 7.78
CA GLU A 180 -6.02 -16.59 9.22
C GLU A 180 -4.68 -16.75 9.92
N ALA A 181 -3.71 -17.43 9.28
CA ALA A 181 -2.37 -17.57 9.82
C ALA A 181 -1.65 -16.22 9.90
N LEU A 182 -1.73 -15.37 8.86
CA LEU A 182 -1.13 -14.04 8.90
C LEU A 182 -1.79 -13.16 9.97
N LYS A 183 -3.12 -13.21 10.09
CA LYS A 183 -3.89 -12.48 11.10
C LYS A 183 -3.49 -12.94 12.51
N SER A 184 -3.27 -14.25 12.71
CA SER A 184 -2.78 -14.81 13.97
C SER A 184 -1.39 -14.31 14.31
N GLU A 185 -0.42 -14.39 13.39
CA GLU A 185 0.95 -13.92 13.64
C GLU A 185 1.01 -12.39 13.89
N VAL A 186 0.19 -11.61 13.19
CA VAL A 186 0.07 -10.19 13.47
C VAL A 186 -0.53 -9.95 14.86
N SER A 187 -1.50 -10.78 15.29
CA SER A 187 -2.06 -10.71 16.65
C SER A 187 -0.99 -10.97 17.72
N GLU A 188 -0.02 -11.87 17.43
CA GLU A 188 1.14 -12.09 18.32
C GLU A 188 2.03 -10.84 18.45
N LEU A 189 2.12 -10.03 17.40
CA LEU A 189 2.91 -8.78 17.40
C LEU A 189 2.20 -7.62 18.09
N VAL A 190 0.85 -7.54 18.00
CA VAL A 190 0.10 -6.35 18.49
C VAL A 190 -0.74 -6.62 19.74
N GLY A 191 -0.89 -7.88 20.16
CA GLY A 191 -1.59 -8.28 21.39
C GLY A 191 -3.10 -8.28 21.31
N PHE A 192 -3.69 -7.98 20.16
CA PHE A 192 -5.12 -8.10 19.87
C PHE A 192 -5.34 -8.59 18.44
N THR A 193 -6.52 -9.14 18.16
CA THR A 193 -6.86 -9.59 16.83
C THR A 193 -7.47 -8.45 16.02
N PRO A 194 -6.93 -8.08 14.84
CA PRO A 194 -7.57 -7.11 13.95
C PRO A 194 -9.00 -7.54 13.57
N ASP A 195 -9.94 -6.59 13.56
CA ASP A 195 -11.36 -6.87 13.30
C ASP A 195 -11.58 -7.44 11.90
N TYR A 196 -10.93 -6.81 10.91
CA TYR A 196 -11.08 -7.15 9.50
C TYR A 196 -9.73 -7.29 8.82
N TYR A 197 -9.74 -7.95 7.66
CA TYR A 197 -8.59 -7.91 6.76
C TYR A 197 -8.95 -7.30 5.41
N VAL A 198 -7.94 -6.76 4.75
CA VAL A 198 -8.01 -6.20 3.39
C VAL A 198 -6.76 -6.64 2.65
N LYS A 199 -6.91 -7.56 1.71
CA LYS A 199 -5.84 -7.97 0.81
C LYS A 199 -5.98 -7.21 -0.50
N ILE A 200 -4.92 -6.55 -0.91
CA ILE A 200 -4.86 -5.75 -2.12
C ILE A 200 -3.78 -6.29 -3.07
N ASP A 201 -4.02 -6.18 -4.36
CA ASP A 201 -2.98 -6.34 -5.36
C ASP A 201 -2.39 -4.96 -5.76
N TRP A 202 -1.23 -4.99 -6.39
CA TRP A 202 -0.56 -3.76 -6.80
C TRP A 202 -1.32 -3.03 -7.91
N GLU A 203 -1.98 -3.77 -8.80
CA GLU A 203 -2.77 -3.23 -9.91
C GLU A 203 -3.90 -2.34 -9.40
N LEU A 204 -4.48 -2.68 -8.24
CA LEU A 204 -5.49 -1.85 -7.58
C LEU A 204 -4.98 -0.43 -7.32
N VAL A 205 -3.72 -0.29 -6.89
CA VAL A 205 -3.13 1.04 -6.59
C VAL A 205 -3.12 1.90 -7.86
N GLY A 206 -2.70 1.33 -8.99
CA GLY A 206 -2.73 2.00 -10.29
C GLY A 206 -4.15 2.38 -10.71
N GLU A 207 -5.09 1.43 -10.66
CA GLU A 207 -6.48 1.66 -11.04
C GLU A 207 -7.18 2.69 -10.13
N MET A 208 -6.87 2.73 -8.83
CA MET A 208 -7.35 3.75 -7.90
C MET A 208 -6.83 5.14 -8.29
N VAL A 209 -5.55 5.25 -8.60
CA VAL A 209 -4.95 6.52 -9.03
C VAL A 209 -5.59 7.01 -10.33
N GLU A 210 -5.83 6.13 -11.30
CA GLU A 210 -6.58 6.48 -12.53
C GLU A 210 -8.02 6.92 -12.21
N ALA A 211 -8.72 6.18 -11.36
CA ALA A 211 -10.11 6.49 -10.98
C ALA A 211 -10.25 7.89 -10.37
N ILE A 212 -9.31 8.31 -9.52
CA ILE A 212 -9.30 9.67 -8.95
C ILE A 212 -8.74 10.72 -9.90
N GLY A 213 -8.27 10.30 -11.09
CA GLY A 213 -7.76 11.19 -12.14
C GLY A 213 -6.31 11.58 -11.95
N GLY A 214 -5.49 10.70 -11.37
CA GLY A 214 -4.07 10.90 -11.11
C GLY A 214 -3.81 11.50 -9.72
N VAL A 215 -2.57 11.41 -9.24
CA VAL A 215 -2.15 11.91 -7.93
C VAL A 215 -0.98 12.87 -8.07
N TRP A 216 -1.05 14.02 -7.37
CA TRP A 216 0.08 14.94 -7.25
C TRP A 216 1.04 14.43 -6.18
N PHE A 217 2.28 14.14 -6.58
CA PHE A 217 3.29 13.58 -5.69
C PHE A 217 4.67 14.20 -5.97
N ASP A 218 5.45 14.42 -4.92
CA ASP A 218 6.85 14.83 -5.02
C ASP A 218 7.72 13.57 -4.99
N VAL A 219 8.14 13.13 -6.18
CA VAL A 219 9.03 11.98 -6.32
C VAL A 219 10.37 12.34 -5.69
N PRO A 220 10.79 11.64 -4.62
CA PRO A 220 11.90 12.11 -3.79
C PRO A 220 13.28 11.94 -4.42
N ARG A 221 13.40 11.11 -5.45
CA ARG A 221 14.64 10.80 -6.16
C ARG A 221 14.35 10.25 -7.54
N ASP A 222 15.37 10.23 -8.41
CA ASP A 222 15.31 9.50 -9.66
C ASP A 222 15.22 7.99 -9.39
N MET A 223 14.33 7.33 -10.12
CA MET A 223 14.02 5.90 -10.00
C MET A 223 14.09 5.29 -11.39
N HIS A 224 15.24 4.71 -11.74
CA HIS A 224 15.47 4.06 -13.02
C HIS A 224 15.90 2.62 -12.79
N TYR A 225 15.03 1.68 -13.17
CA TYR A 225 15.26 0.26 -13.03
C TYR A 225 14.56 -0.53 -14.11
N ASP A 226 15.31 -1.36 -14.81
CA ASP A 226 14.79 -2.29 -15.79
C ASP A 226 15.13 -3.72 -15.40
N ASP A 227 14.10 -4.55 -15.30
CA ASP A 227 14.21 -5.99 -15.09
C ASP A 227 13.42 -6.73 -16.18
N PRO A 228 14.08 -7.13 -17.28
CA PRO A 228 13.40 -7.81 -18.40
C PRO A 228 12.86 -9.20 -18.01
N TYR A 229 13.32 -9.80 -16.92
CA TYR A 229 12.80 -11.10 -16.46
C TYR A 229 11.44 -10.99 -15.78
N GLN A 230 11.13 -9.82 -15.22
CA GLN A 230 9.86 -9.53 -14.54
C GLN A 230 8.97 -8.58 -15.35
N ASP A 231 9.37 -8.20 -16.56
CA ASP A 231 8.71 -7.17 -17.37
C ASP A 231 8.46 -5.90 -16.55
N LEU A 232 9.49 -5.49 -15.79
CA LEU A 232 9.42 -4.36 -14.88
C LEU A 232 10.30 -3.22 -15.39
N HIS A 233 9.65 -2.14 -15.79
CA HIS A 233 10.27 -0.92 -16.26
C HIS A 233 9.87 0.24 -15.35
N ILE A 234 10.85 0.85 -14.67
CA ILE A 234 10.65 1.98 -13.77
C ILE A 234 11.49 3.15 -14.27
N HIS A 235 10.82 4.22 -14.70
CA HIS A 235 11.44 5.44 -15.24
C HIS A 235 10.75 6.66 -14.65
N GLN A 236 11.16 7.06 -13.45
CA GLN A 236 10.56 8.17 -12.73
C GLN A 236 11.64 9.17 -12.34
N ASP A 237 11.56 10.39 -12.87
CA ASP A 237 12.44 11.47 -12.48
C ASP A 237 11.99 12.10 -11.17
N LYS A 238 12.92 12.59 -10.38
CA LYS A 238 12.68 13.37 -9.16
C LYS A 238 11.85 14.62 -9.47
N GLY A 239 10.93 14.97 -8.57
CA GLY A 239 10.21 16.25 -8.60
C GLY A 239 8.70 16.11 -8.41
N TYR A 240 8.06 17.29 -8.18
CA TYR A 240 6.62 17.37 -7.95
C TYR A 240 5.86 17.37 -9.28
N ARG A 241 5.05 16.36 -9.49
CA ARG A 241 4.24 16.22 -10.70
C ARG A 241 2.99 15.39 -10.46
N LYS A 242 2.09 15.41 -11.43
CA LYS A 242 0.92 14.55 -11.43
C LYS A 242 1.30 13.20 -12.02
N LEU A 243 1.09 12.15 -11.24
CA LEU A 243 1.34 10.76 -11.61
C LEU A 243 0.07 10.13 -12.16
N THR A 244 0.22 9.31 -13.19
CA THR A 244 -0.79 8.36 -13.70
C THR A 244 -0.82 7.12 -12.82
N GLY A 245 -1.74 6.19 -13.10
CA GLY A 245 -1.75 4.88 -12.42
C GLY A 245 -0.49 4.08 -12.68
N ASP A 246 0.02 4.09 -13.91
CA ASP A 246 1.26 3.41 -14.27
C ASP A 246 2.47 4.01 -13.56
N ASP A 247 2.56 5.35 -13.46
CA ASP A 247 3.60 6.02 -12.69
C ASP A 247 3.53 5.62 -11.20
N ALA A 248 2.30 5.57 -10.65
CA ALA A 248 2.06 5.16 -9.27
C ALA A 248 2.58 3.74 -9.00
N MET A 249 2.30 2.81 -9.92
CA MET A 249 2.80 1.45 -9.85
C MET A 249 4.32 1.38 -9.83
N GLN A 250 4.99 2.19 -10.67
CA GLN A 250 6.44 2.28 -10.68
C GLN A 250 7.00 2.77 -9.35
N ILE A 251 6.41 3.82 -8.75
CA ILE A 251 6.83 4.38 -7.44
C ILE A 251 6.75 3.33 -6.33
N VAL A 252 5.62 2.62 -6.21
CA VAL A 252 5.42 1.67 -5.11
C VAL A 252 6.23 0.38 -5.26
N ARG A 253 6.59 0.01 -6.50
CA ARG A 253 7.39 -1.18 -6.82
C ARG A 253 8.90 -0.93 -6.78
N PHE A 254 9.35 0.33 -6.77
CA PHE A 254 10.78 0.65 -6.82
C PHE A 254 11.55 0.11 -5.63
N ARG A 255 12.61 -0.66 -5.89
CA ARG A 255 13.50 -1.27 -4.88
C ARG A 255 14.97 -1.09 -5.20
N HIS A 256 15.32 -1.17 -6.47
CA HIS A 256 16.68 -1.18 -6.97
C HIS A 256 16.80 -0.14 -8.07
N SER A 257 18.01 0.36 -8.29
CA SER A 257 18.36 1.20 -9.43
C SER A 257 19.45 0.51 -10.24
N ASN A 258 19.43 0.67 -11.56
CA ASN A 258 20.45 0.09 -12.44
C ASN A 258 21.85 0.68 -12.21
N ASP A 259 21.94 1.85 -11.55
CA ASP A 259 23.19 2.48 -11.13
C ASP A 259 23.82 1.88 -9.86
N GLY A 260 23.22 0.81 -9.32
CA GLY A 260 23.67 0.13 -8.10
C GLY A 260 23.21 0.79 -6.79
N ASN A 261 22.45 1.89 -6.85
CA ASN A 261 21.93 2.60 -5.67
C ASN A 261 20.59 2.00 -5.21
N ALA A 262 20.65 0.82 -4.59
CA ALA A 262 19.48 0.23 -3.93
C ALA A 262 19.00 1.12 -2.78
N ILE A 263 17.68 1.15 -2.57
CA ILE A 263 17.11 1.80 -1.39
C ILE A 263 16.93 0.81 -0.25
N SER A 264 17.13 1.28 0.98
CA SER A 264 16.81 0.46 2.15
C SER A 264 15.30 0.22 2.26
N ASP A 265 14.90 -0.88 2.90
CA ASP A 265 13.48 -1.14 3.16
C ASP A 265 12.80 -0.01 3.95
N ILE A 266 13.52 0.66 4.85
CA ILE A 266 13.03 1.83 5.61
C ILE A 266 12.73 2.99 4.66
N THR A 267 13.65 3.27 3.71
CA THR A 267 13.44 4.34 2.72
C THR A 267 12.25 4.02 1.82
N ARG A 268 12.09 2.75 1.42
CA ARG A 268 10.93 2.28 0.63
C ARG A 268 9.64 2.49 1.39
N LEU A 269 9.55 2.04 2.65
CA LEU A 269 8.37 2.25 3.49
C LEU A 269 8.02 3.73 3.62
N LYS A 270 9.02 4.60 3.79
CA LYS A 270 8.80 6.05 3.84
C LYS A 270 8.20 6.57 2.53
N ILE A 271 8.74 6.19 1.38
CA ILE A 271 8.21 6.58 0.07
C ILE A 271 6.76 6.08 -0.09
N GLN A 272 6.48 4.85 0.29
CA GLN A 272 5.12 4.28 0.25
C GLN A 272 4.16 5.04 1.18
N HIS A 273 4.58 5.41 2.39
CA HIS A 273 3.76 6.22 3.30
C HIS A 273 3.46 7.60 2.72
N ASP A 274 4.48 8.29 2.20
CA ASP A 274 4.31 9.62 1.61
C ASP A 274 3.40 9.56 0.38
N PHE A 275 3.53 8.50 -0.44
CA PHE A 275 2.66 8.24 -1.57
C PHE A 275 1.21 7.95 -1.14
N LEU A 276 0.99 7.07 -0.15
CA LEU A 276 -0.35 6.78 0.38
C LEU A 276 -1.02 8.03 0.96
N LYS A 277 -0.27 8.91 1.64
CA LYS A 277 -0.77 10.22 2.08
C LYS A 277 -1.23 11.08 0.91
N ALA A 278 -0.48 11.11 -0.18
CA ALA A 278 -0.84 11.87 -1.37
C ALA A 278 -2.11 11.32 -2.04
N VAL A 279 -2.23 9.98 -2.15
CA VAL A 279 -3.44 9.32 -2.66
C VAL A 279 -4.64 9.62 -1.76
N LEU A 280 -4.49 9.48 -0.45
CA LEU A 280 -5.55 9.77 0.52
C LEU A 280 -6.02 11.23 0.41
N LYS A 281 -5.07 12.18 0.39
CA LYS A 281 -5.37 13.60 0.21
C LYS A 281 -6.16 13.88 -1.06
N GLN A 282 -5.80 13.23 -2.16
CA GLN A 282 -6.50 13.38 -3.44
C GLN A 282 -7.90 12.74 -3.40
N THR A 283 -8.01 11.56 -2.80
CA THR A 283 -9.28 10.81 -2.68
C THR A 283 -10.30 11.57 -1.83
N LEU A 284 -9.89 12.18 -0.74
CA LEU A 284 -10.75 12.92 0.19
C LEU A 284 -11.23 14.28 -0.35
N GLN A 285 -10.76 14.73 -1.52
CA GLN A 285 -11.25 15.98 -2.12
C GLN A 285 -12.72 15.84 -2.54
N ILE A 286 -13.52 16.85 -2.22
CA ILE A 286 -14.96 16.91 -2.50
C ILE A 286 -15.30 16.62 -3.97
N GLN A 287 -14.46 17.09 -4.90
CA GLN A 287 -14.63 16.84 -6.34
C GLN A 287 -14.57 15.35 -6.72
N ASN A 288 -13.98 14.50 -5.89
CA ASN A 288 -13.91 13.05 -6.09
C ASN A 288 -15.07 12.29 -5.44
N MET A 289 -15.97 12.96 -4.72
CA MET A 289 -17.15 12.31 -4.11
C MET A 289 -18.05 11.63 -5.15
N THR A 290 -18.17 12.18 -6.35
CA THR A 290 -18.91 11.55 -7.46
C THR A 290 -18.28 10.23 -7.93
N LYS A 291 -17.03 9.98 -7.58
CA LYS A 291 -16.25 8.77 -7.92
C LYS A 291 -16.31 7.68 -6.85
N ILE A 292 -16.95 7.94 -5.70
CA ILE A 292 -17.05 6.97 -4.58
C ILE A 292 -17.65 5.64 -5.05
N THR A 293 -18.68 5.67 -5.88
CA THR A 293 -19.29 4.44 -6.41
C THR A 293 -18.35 3.68 -7.35
N GLN A 294 -17.59 4.40 -8.17
CA GLN A 294 -16.55 3.81 -9.03
C GLN A 294 -15.42 3.19 -8.22
N LEU A 295 -14.95 3.90 -7.18
CA LEU A 295 -13.93 3.38 -6.27
C LEU A 295 -14.44 2.14 -5.52
N ALA A 296 -15.69 2.16 -5.04
CA ALA A 296 -16.27 1.02 -4.35
C ALA A 296 -16.45 -0.20 -5.26
N ASP A 297 -16.85 0.00 -6.51
CA ASP A 297 -16.92 -1.06 -7.51
C ASP A 297 -15.53 -1.64 -7.82
N LEU A 298 -14.52 -0.78 -7.90
CA LEU A 298 -13.13 -1.19 -8.05
C LEU A 298 -12.65 -2.04 -6.85
N PHE A 299 -12.94 -1.58 -5.64
CA PHE A 299 -12.66 -2.34 -4.42
C PHE A 299 -13.37 -3.70 -4.43
N GLY A 300 -14.66 -3.74 -4.75
CA GLY A 300 -15.44 -4.99 -4.78
C GLY A 300 -14.92 -6.02 -5.79
N ARG A 301 -14.20 -5.58 -6.83
CA ARG A 301 -13.62 -6.48 -7.86
C ARG A 301 -12.17 -6.89 -7.59
N ARG A 302 -11.39 -6.03 -6.90
CA ARG A 302 -9.94 -6.17 -6.76
C ARG A 302 -9.47 -6.43 -5.33
N VAL A 303 -10.35 -6.22 -4.34
CA VAL A 303 -10.01 -6.43 -2.93
C VAL A 303 -10.61 -7.73 -2.44
N GLU A 304 -9.78 -8.56 -1.83
CA GLU A 304 -10.21 -9.70 -1.05
C GLU A 304 -10.30 -9.29 0.42
N SER A 305 -11.47 -9.44 1.02
CA SER A 305 -11.73 -8.98 2.39
C SER A 305 -12.91 -9.72 3.00
N ASP A 306 -12.97 -9.75 4.33
CA ASP A 306 -14.17 -10.13 5.10
C ASP A 306 -15.20 -8.98 5.21
N LEU A 307 -14.88 -7.79 4.65
CA LEU A 307 -15.80 -6.68 4.51
C LEU A 307 -16.67 -6.80 3.25
N GLN A 308 -17.96 -6.50 3.39
CA GLN A 308 -18.84 -6.34 2.24
C GLN A 308 -18.62 -4.97 1.58
N VAL A 309 -18.96 -4.83 0.29
CA VAL A 309 -18.83 -3.56 -0.46
C VAL A 309 -19.58 -2.43 0.24
N GLU A 310 -20.75 -2.72 0.83
CA GLU A 310 -21.55 -1.76 1.58
C GLU A 310 -20.84 -1.24 2.84
N ASN A 311 -20.00 -2.07 3.48
CA ASN A 311 -19.18 -1.66 4.62
C ASN A 311 -18.05 -0.73 4.16
N ILE A 312 -17.41 -1.04 3.04
CA ILE A 312 -16.34 -0.21 2.45
C ILE A 312 -16.91 1.16 2.05
N LEU A 313 -18.08 1.18 1.41
CA LEU A 313 -18.82 2.42 1.10
C LEU A 313 -19.14 3.22 2.36
N TRP A 314 -19.56 2.53 3.44
CA TRP A 314 -19.84 3.18 4.70
C TRP A 314 -18.57 3.83 5.28
N PHE A 315 -17.43 3.12 5.37
CA PHE A 315 -16.17 3.70 5.84
C PHE A 315 -15.73 4.90 4.99
N GLY A 316 -15.79 4.77 3.65
CA GLY A 316 -15.46 5.86 2.74
C GLY A 316 -16.37 7.08 2.95
N SER A 317 -17.68 6.86 3.14
CA SER A 317 -18.62 7.95 3.43
C SER A 317 -18.32 8.61 4.78
N GLN A 318 -18.00 7.81 5.83
CA GLN A 318 -17.66 8.35 7.14
C GLN A 318 -16.38 9.20 7.07
N ALA A 319 -15.36 8.75 6.32
CA ALA A 319 -14.13 9.51 6.13
C ALA A 319 -14.38 10.86 5.42
N VAL A 320 -15.13 10.85 4.33
CA VAL A 320 -15.39 12.07 3.53
C VAL A 320 -16.35 13.02 4.25
N PHE A 321 -17.51 12.52 4.69
CA PHE A 321 -18.52 13.38 5.34
C PHE A 321 -18.20 13.70 6.80
N GLY A 322 -17.46 12.83 7.47
CA GLY A 322 -16.95 13.07 8.81
C GLY A 322 -15.80 14.06 8.86
N GLY A 323 -15.19 14.37 7.69
CA GLY A 323 -14.14 15.36 7.58
C GLY A 323 -12.74 14.85 7.97
N LEU A 324 -12.47 13.56 7.73
CA LEU A 324 -11.13 13.02 7.92
C LEU A 324 -10.12 13.80 7.08
N GLY A 325 -9.16 14.44 7.74
CA GLY A 325 -8.04 15.12 7.09
C GLY A 325 -6.85 14.20 6.87
N VAL A 326 -5.96 14.53 5.94
CA VAL A 326 -4.72 13.77 5.77
C VAL A 326 -3.81 13.86 7.00
N ASP A 327 -3.89 14.96 7.74
CA ASP A 327 -3.12 15.20 8.96
C ASP A 327 -3.68 14.44 10.18
N ASP A 328 -4.92 13.94 10.08
CA ASP A 328 -5.55 13.09 11.09
C ASP A 328 -5.20 11.60 10.90
N VAL A 329 -4.44 11.27 9.86
CA VAL A 329 -3.95 9.91 9.58
C VAL A 329 -2.45 9.84 9.83
N GLU A 330 -2.07 9.17 10.91
CA GLU A 330 -0.67 9.00 11.28
C GLU A 330 -0.10 7.71 10.66
N PHE A 331 0.91 7.85 9.80
CA PHE A 331 1.66 6.73 9.23
C PHE A 331 3.00 6.58 9.93
N PHE A 332 3.30 5.38 10.38
CA PHE A 332 4.58 5.05 11.02
C PHE A 332 4.95 3.59 10.79
N THR A 333 6.19 3.27 11.07
CA THR A 333 6.70 1.90 10.96
C THR A 333 6.78 1.30 12.36
N MET A 334 6.48 0.01 12.50
CA MET A 334 6.69 -0.74 13.74
C MET A 334 8.11 -0.48 14.26
N PRO A 335 8.28 -0.07 15.53
CA PRO A 335 9.61 0.08 16.11
C PRO A 335 10.37 -1.25 16.10
N PHE A 336 11.60 -1.26 15.58
CA PHE A 336 12.39 -2.48 15.42
C PHE A 336 13.90 -2.26 15.53
N TYR A 337 14.62 -3.36 15.71
CA TYR A 337 16.07 -3.45 15.59
C TYR A 337 16.45 -4.34 14.40
N GLY A 338 17.58 -4.06 13.76
CA GLY A 338 18.20 -4.99 12.81
C GLY A 338 18.77 -6.20 13.55
N ALA A 339 18.58 -7.40 13.00
CA ALA A 339 19.02 -8.62 13.64
C ALA A 339 20.55 -8.78 13.60
N SER A 340 21.20 -8.43 12.49
CA SER A 340 22.66 -8.42 12.36
C SER A 340 23.08 -7.62 11.13
N ASN A 341 24.25 -6.99 11.24
CA ASN A 341 24.97 -6.38 10.12
C ASN A 341 26.02 -7.33 9.51
N ASP A 342 26.31 -8.45 10.17
CA ASP A 342 27.23 -9.47 9.66
C ASP A 342 26.50 -10.36 8.63
N ARG A 343 26.99 -10.36 7.39
CA ARG A 343 26.44 -11.19 6.29
C ARG A 343 26.52 -12.69 6.56
N ASN A 344 27.39 -13.13 7.46
CA ASN A 344 27.51 -14.52 7.83
C ASN A 344 26.59 -14.93 8.98
N ALA A 345 25.97 -13.97 9.64
CA ALA A 345 25.01 -14.27 10.69
C ALA A 345 23.75 -14.94 10.12
N ARG A 346 23.20 -15.91 10.86
CA ARG A 346 21.99 -16.67 10.47
C ARG A 346 20.79 -15.76 10.14
N HIS A 347 20.67 -14.63 10.85
CA HIS A 347 19.55 -13.72 10.72
C HIS A 347 19.96 -12.37 10.08
N TYR A 348 20.99 -12.38 9.22
CA TYR A 348 21.37 -11.20 8.44
C TYR A 348 20.20 -10.67 7.62
N GLY A 349 20.04 -9.34 7.61
CA GLY A 349 18.98 -8.67 6.85
C GLY A 349 17.56 -8.82 7.43
N LYS A 350 17.42 -9.50 8.60
CA LYS A 350 16.15 -9.60 9.32
C LYS A 350 16.03 -8.49 10.36
N VAL A 351 14.79 -8.26 10.81
CA VAL A 351 14.48 -7.30 11.87
C VAL A 351 13.65 -7.97 12.96
N TYR A 352 13.71 -7.42 14.17
CA TYR A 352 12.88 -7.86 15.28
C TYR A 352 12.35 -6.67 16.08
N PRO A 353 11.16 -6.78 16.72
CA PRO A 353 10.51 -5.66 17.36
C PRO A 353 11.33 -5.07 18.52
N ASN A 354 11.36 -3.72 18.61
CA ASN A 354 11.72 -3.04 19.84
C ASN A 354 10.53 -3.13 20.80
N GLN A 355 10.59 -4.06 21.76
CA GLN A 355 9.47 -4.43 22.61
C GLN A 355 8.89 -3.25 23.40
N THR A 356 9.75 -2.39 23.97
CA THR A 356 9.32 -1.25 24.80
C THR A 356 8.58 -0.20 23.97
N GLU A 357 9.17 0.20 22.86
CA GLU A 357 8.56 1.22 21.99
C GLU A 357 7.34 0.68 21.26
N LEU A 358 7.35 -0.61 20.86
CA LEU A 358 6.20 -1.24 20.22
C LEU A 358 5.01 -1.28 21.19
N LEU A 359 5.20 -1.74 22.41
CA LEU A 359 4.14 -1.82 23.41
C LEU A 359 3.52 -0.44 23.70
N LYS A 360 4.36 0.59 23.79
CA LYS A 360 3.91 1.97 23.94
C LYS A 360 3.04 2.42 22.78
N VAL A 361 3.51 2.23 21.55
CA VAL A 361 2.79 2.62 20.32
C VAL A 361 1.48 1.85 20.17
N ILE A 362 1.46 0.56 20.51
CA ILE A 362 0.23 -0.25 20.48
C ILE A 362 -0.83 0.37 21.38
N ASN A 363 -0.51 0.63 22.66
CA ASN A 363 -1.49 1.13 23.62
C ASN A 363 -1.93 2.56 23.35
N GLU A 364 -1.04 3.41 22.88
CA GLU A 364 -1.34 4.81 22.57
C GLU A 364 -2.16 4.97 21.27
N LYS A 365 -1.91 4.13 20.25
CA LYS A 365 -2.40 4.40 18.89
C LYS A 365 -3.24 3.30 18.24
N LEU A 366 -3.03 2.04 18.61
CA LEU A 366 -3.62 0.92 17.89
C LEU A 366 -4.65 0.13 18.67
N ASN A 367 -4.45 -0.06 19.96
CA ASN A 367 -5.30 -0.89 20.80
C ASN A 367 -6.73 -0.32 20.91
N PRO A 368 -7.77 -1.03 20.38
CA PRO A 368 -9.14 -0.56 20.42
C PRO A 368 -9.84 -0.83 21.77
N PHE A 369 -9.20 -1.56 22.69
CA PHE A 369 -9.80 -2.02 23.94
C PHE A 369 -9.41 -1.12 25.12
N VAL A 370 -10.26 -1.13 26.15
CA VAL A 370 -10.00 -0.44 27.42
C VAL A 370 -8.82 -1.06 28.15
N GLU A 371 -8.73 -2.40 28.10
CA GLU A 371 -7.60 -3.13 28.65
C GLU A 371 -6.32 -2.82 27.86
N GLU A 372 -5.25 -2.48 28.59
CA GLU A 372 -3.95 -2.27 27.96
C GLU A 372 -3.28 -3.60 27.59
N VAL A 373 -2.68 -3.63 26.40
CA VAL A 373 -1.80 -4.72 26.00
C VAL A 373 -0.55 -4.70 26.88
N THR A 374 -0.16 -5.85 27.40
CA THR A 374 1.09 -6.06 28.14
C THR A 374 2.02 -6.98 27.36
N ILE A 375 3.27 -7.07 27.80
CA ILE A 375 4.25 -7.97 27.15
C ILE A 375 3.82 -9.44 27.17
N LYS A 376 2.94 -9.83 28.08
CA LYS A 376 2.44 -11.22 28.20
C LYS A 376 1.45 -11.62 27.12
N GLN A 377 0.81 -10.65 26.47
CA GLN A 377 -0.05 -10.90 25.31
C GLN A 377 0.72 -10.91 23.98
N LEU A 378 2.04 -10.62 24.01
CA LEU A 378 2.88 -10.54 22.83
C LEU A 378 3.83 -11.74 22.77
N ASP A 379 4.03 -12.28 21.58
CA ASP A 379 5.10 -13.25 21.32
C ASP A 379 6.15 -12.64 20.36
N LEU A 380 7.09 -11.93 20.96
CA LEU A 380 8.08 -11.14 20.23
C LEU A 380 9.44 -11.83 20.24
N ILE A 381 10.03 -11.99 19.06
CA ILE A 381 11.39 -12.50 18.92
C ILE A 381 12.41 -11.44 19.35
N ARG A 382 13.49 -11.90 19.99
CA ARG A 382 14.74 -11.20 20.22
C ARG A 382 15.86 -11.96 19.56
N VAL A 383 16.84 -11.25 19.07
CA VAL A 383 18.03 -11.81 18.42
C VAL A 383 19.25 -11.56 19.30
N SER A 384 20.12 -12.56 19.43
CA SER A 384 21.41 -12.41 20.13
C SER A 384 22.31 -11.38 19.44
N ALA A 385 23.27 -10.83 20.18
CA ALA A 385 24.17 -9.80 19.65
C ALA A 385 24.99 -10.25 18.43
N ASP A 386 25.25 -11.55 18.30
CA ASP A 386 25.96 -12.15 17.16
C ASP A 386 25.03 -12.46 15.97
N GLY A 387 23.72 -12.24 16.11
CA GLY A 387 22.72 -12.47 15.05
C GLY A 387 22.41 -13.94 14.77
N ASN A 388 22.80 -14.87 15.64
CA ASN A 388 22.74 -16.31 15.33
C ASN A 388 21.66 -17.07 16.10
N THR A 389 21.24 -16.58 17.25
CA THR A 389 20.23 -17.25 18.10
C THR A 389 19.03 -16.38 18.35
N LEU A 390 17.89 -17.04 18.53
CA LEU A 390 16.63 -16.40 18.86
C LEU A 390 16.19 -16.71 20.29
N SER A 391 15.44 -15.81 20.87
CA SER A 391 14.63 -16.03 22.07
C SER A 391 13.28 -15.37 21.88
N SER A 392 12.25 -15.82 22.61
CA SER A 392 10.92 -15.22 22.61
C SER A 392 10.66 -14.46 23.91
N SER A 393 9.79 -13.43 23.83
CA SER A 393 9.29 -12.71 25.02
C SER A 393 8.49 -13.61 25.96
N THR A 394 7.92 -14.71 25.45
CA THR A 394 7.20 -15.73 26.22
C THR A 394 8.14 -16.74 26.90
N GLY A 395 9.42 -16.72 26.57
CA GLY A 395 10.40 -17.71 27.04
C GLY A 395 10.36 -19.02 26.28
N VAL A 396 9.42 -19.22 25.36
CA VAL A 396 9.26 -20.46 24.58
C VAL A 396 9.44 -20.20 23.10
N LEU A 397 10.34 -20.94 22.47
CA LEU A 397 10.50 -20.92 21.00
C LEU A 397 9.71 -22.06 20.38
N ALA A 398 8.90 -21.73 19.35
CA ALA A 398 8.20 -22.72 18.54
C ALA A 398 9.19 -23.68 17.85
N ASP A 399 10.39 -23.20 17.52
CA ASP A 399 11.53 -23.96 17.04
C ASP A 399 12.68 -23.85 18.03
N PRO A 400 12.85 -24.82 18.95
CA PRO A 400 13.94 -24.78 19.95
C PRO A 400 15.34 -24.72 19.33
N SER A 401 15.54 -25.26 18.11
CA SER A 401 16.84 -25.24 17.43
C SER A 401 17.29 -23.81 17.06
N ALA A 402 16.39 -22.88 16.95
CA ALA A 402 16.70 -21.47 16.67
C ALA A 402 17.38 -20.77 17.87
N GLY A 403 17.21 -21.29 19.08
CA GLY A 403 17.89 -20.82 20.30
C GLY A 403 19.28 -21.40 20.50
N ILE A 404 19.73 -22.32 19.65
CA ILE A 404 21.03 -23.00 19.75
C ILE A 404 22.02 -22.33 18.80
N PRO A 405 23.22 -21.92 19.29
CA PRO A 405 24.26 -21.38 18.41
C PRO A 405 24.63 -22.39 17.31
N PRO A 406 24.96 -21.94 16.10
CA PRO A 406 25.49 -22.83 15.07
C PRO A 406 26.77 -23.50 15.56
N VAL A 407 26.91 -24.80 15.31
CA VAL A 407 28.12 -25.51 15.59
C VAL A 407 29.20 -24.94 14.65
N VAL A 408 30.12 -24.18 15.20
CA VAL A 408 31.35 -23.81 14.49
C VAL A 408 32.20 -25.06 14.46
N ASN A 409 32.22 -25.78 13.33
CA ASN A 409 33.25 -26.78 13.09
C ASN A 409 34.57 -26.01 12.94
N THR A 410 35.21 -25.72 14.07
CA THR A 410 36.62 -25.36 14.04
C THR A 410 37.31 -26.58 13.46
N PRO A 411 38.02 -26.48 12.33
CA PRO A 411 38.82 -27.62 11.87
C PRO A 411 39.73 -28.00 13.04
N GLU A 412 39.61 -29.26 13.46
CA GLU A 412 40.48 -29.82 14.47
C GLU A 412 41.92 -29.43 14.08
N PRO A 413 42.72 -28.84 14.98
CA PRO A 413 44.09 -28.50 14.63
C PRO A 413 44.73 -29.80 14.15
N THR A 414 45.00 -29.86 12.87
CA THR A 414 45.78 -30.94 12.28
C THR A 414 47.03 -31.06 13.13
N ALA A 415 47.15 -32.20 13.87
CA ALA A 415 48.33 -32.53 14.61
C ALA A 415 49.55 -32.30 13.68
N PRO A 416 50.61 -31.67 14.16
CA PRO A 416 51.80 -31.47 13.34
C PRO A 416 52.15 -32.80 12.70
N THR A 417 52.09 -32.89 11.39
CA THR A 417 52.58 -34.03 10.64
C THR A 417 54.07 -34.15 11.03
N GLU A 418 54.34 -35.15 11.82
CA GLU A 418 55.73 -35.54 12.15
C GLU A 418 56.44 -35.67 10.81
N SER A 419 57.40 -34.78 10.57
CA SER A 419 58.18 -34.76 9.33
C SER A 419 58.98 -36.03 9.31
N GLU A 420 58.57 -36.89 8.40
CA GLU A 420 59.40 -38.09 8.04
C GLU A 420 60.85 -37.65 7.72
N PRO A 421 61.90 -38.34 8.23
CA PRO A 421 63.24 -37.96 7.94
C PRO A 421 63.49 -38.05 6.44
N PRO A 422 64.31 -37.14 5.85
CA PRO A 422 64.54 -37.12 4.40
C PRO A 422 65.25 -38.43 3.97
N GLU A 423 64.64 -39.11 3.00
CA GLU A 423 65.29 -40.22 2.28
C GLU A 423 66.64 -39.78 1.65
N PRO A 424 67.68 -40.63 1.65
CA PRO A 424 68.98 -40.28 1.09
C PRO A 424 68.88 -40.08 -0.44
N THR A 425 69.37 -38.94 -0.88
CA THR A 425 69.45 -38.53 -2.28
C THR A 425 70.35 -39.48 -3.07
N PRO A 426 69.92 -40.04 -4.22
CA PRO A 426 70.76 -40.71 -5.15
C PRO A 426 71.77 -39.75 -5.84
N PRO A 427 72.94 -40.21 -6.28
CA PRO A 427 73.96 -39.33 -6.86
C PRO A 427 73.50 -38.70 -8.19
N ALA A 428 73.94 -37.47 -8.37
CA ALA A 428 73.64 -36.63 -9.53
C ALA A 428 74.12 -37.26 -10.82
N GLU A 429 73.27 -37.51 -11.76
CA GLU A 429 73.52 -37.82 -13.16
C GLU A 429 73.63 -36.55 -13.95
N SER A 430 74.63 -36.40 -14.77
CA SER A 430 75.10 -35.25 -15.50
C SER A 430 74.04 -34.68 -16.46
N GLU A 431 73.91 -33.36 -16.43
CA GLU A 431 73.06 -32.54 -17.34
C GLU A 431 73.39 -32.74 -18.81
N PRO A 432 72.44 -32.88 -19.73
CA PRO A 432 72.62 -32.57 -21.15
C PRO A 432 72.32 -31.10 -21.44
N LEU A 433 73.08 -30.52 -22.35
CA LEU A 433 73.05 -29.15 -22.84
C LEU A 433 71.65 -28.67 -23.27
N PRO A 434 71.42 -27.39 -23.18
CA PRO A 434 70.14 -26.79 -23.53
C PRO A 434 69.92 -26.82 -25.05
N THR A 435 68.75 -27.35 -25.47
CA THR A 435 68.19 -27.29 -26.83
C THR A 435 67.37 -25.97 -26.98
N GLU A 436 67.62 -25.30 -28.07
CA GLU A 436 66.99 -24.09 -28.53
C GLU A 436 65.42 -24.18 -28.47
N PRO A 437 64.70 -23.09 -28.12
CA PRO A 437 63.23 -23.11 -28.07
C PRO A 437 62.66 -23.13 -29.49
N ALA A 438 61.76 -24.08 -29.75
CA ALA A 438 60.96 -24.15 -30.97
C ALA A 438 60.02 -22.95 -31.05
N VAL A 439 60.10 -22.27 -32.17
CA VAL A 439 59.21 -21.20 -32.59
C VAL A 439 57.78 -21.80 -32.78
N THR A 440 56.85 -21.44 -31.93
CA THR A 440 55.42 -21.72 -32.16
C THR A 440 54.80 -20.61 -33.00
N ASP A 441 54.25 -21.00 -34.14
CA ASP A 441 53.46 -20.13 -35.03
C ASP A 441 52.24 -19.53 -34.29
N PRO A 442 51.91 -18.26 -34.57
CA PRO A 442 50.72 -17.65 -34.00
C PRO A 442 49.43 -18.27 -34.64
N PRO A 443 48.35 -18.36 -33.86
CA PRO A 443 47.05 -18.89 -34.41
C PRO A 443 46.51 -17.97 -35.50
N PRO A 444 45.79 -18.56 -36.48
CA PRO A 444 45.22 -17.80 -37.61
C PRO A 444 44.17 -16.75 -37.11
N ALA A 445 44.25 -15.56 -37.69
CA ALA A 445 43.30 -14.49 -37.49
C ALA A 445 41.90 -14.92 -37.90
N SER A 446 40.93 -14.71 -36.99
CA SER A 446 39.52 -14.87 -37.27
C SER A 446 39.04 -13.77 -38.24
N ASP A 447 38.30 -14.21 -39.25
CA ASP A 447 37.67 -13.36 -40.24
C ASP A 447 36.78 -12.26 -39.61
N PRO A 448 36.76 -11.04 -40.20
CA PRO A 448 35.82 -10.01 -39.77
C PRO A 448 34.40 -10.34 -40.18
N PRO A 449 33.38 -9.90 -39.43
CA PRO A 449 31.98 -10.12 -39.80
C PRO A 449 31.60 -9.39 -41.06
N PRO A 450 30.62 -9.87 -41.86
CA PRO A 450 30.24 -9.29 -43.13
C PRO A 450 29.62 -7.88 -42.93
N GLU A 451 30.10 -6.97 -43.74
CA GLU A 451 29.69 -5.60 -43.88
C GLU A 451 28.22 -5.54 -44.35
N THR A 452 27.34 -4.98 -43.53
CA THR A 452 25.96 -4.71 -43.90
C THR A 452 25.89 -3.55 -44.90
N ALA A 453 25.35 -3.81 -46.07
CA ALA A 453 25.10 -2.82 -47.12
C ALA A 453 24.16 -1.68 -46.61
N PRO A 454 24.38 -0.43 -47.05
CA PRO A 454 23.52 0.69 -46.67
C PRO A 454 22.14 0.59 -47.37
N PRO A 455 21.08 1.13 -46.75
CA PRO A 455 19.75 1.09 -47.34
C PRO A 455 19.63 1.98 -48.56
N VAL A 456 19.02 1.44 -49.61
CA VAL A 456 18.68 2.15 -50.83
C VAL A 456 17.64 3.20 -50.54
N SER A 457 17.99 4.46 -50.87
CA SER A 457 17.10 5.61 -50.91
C SER A 457 16.13 5.43 -52.08
N THR A 458 14.85 5.29 -51.84
CA THR A 458 13.79 5.49 -52.82
C THR A 458 13.13 6.82 -52.61
N ASP A 459 13.39 7.72 -53.50
CA ASP A 459 12.75 9.02 -53.73
C ASP A 459 11.29 8.81 -54.15
N PRO A 460 10.28 9.52 -53.58
CA PRO A 460 8.92 9.49 -54.10
C PRO A 460 8.73 10.60 -55.14
N GLY A 461 8.57 10.19 -56.35
CA GLY A 461 8.10 11.05 -57.43
C GLY A 461 6.67 10.71 -57.83
N GLY A 462 5.84 11.73 -57.89
CA GLY A 462 4.80 11.90 -58.90
C GLY A 462 3.37 11.52 -58.57
N GLU A 463 2.61 12.54 -58.22
CA GLU A 463 1.38 13.03 -58.90
C GLU A 463 0.16 12.12 -59.06
N ASN A 464 -0.90 12.64 -58.57
CA ASN A 464 -2.21 12.98 -59.17
C ASN A 464 -3.45 12.14 -58.91
N GLN A 465 -4.42 12.90 -58.40
CA GLN A 465 -5.84 13.04 -58.81
C GLN A 465 -6.90 12.11 -58.26
N GLN A 466 -7.79 12.81 -57.56
CA GLN A 466 -9.25 12.85 -57.71
C GLN A 466 -10.09 11.61 -57.34
N GLY A 467 -11.06 11.89 -56.56
CA GLY A 467 -12.42 11.38 -56.73
C GLY A 467 -13.12 11.07 -55.41
N GLU A 468 -13.90 12.00 -54.96
CA GLU A 468 -15.37 11.95 -54.74
C GLU A 468 -15.97 10.92 -53.80
N ASP A 469 -16.65 11.47 -52.85
CA ASP A 469 -18.00 11.20 -52.37
C ASP A 469 -18.37 9.83 -51.75
N GLY A 470 -19.02 9.92 -50.64
CA GLY A 470 -19.87 8.86 -50.14
C GLY A 470 -20.19 8.97 -48.64
N ALA A 471 -21.22 9.74 -48.36
CA ALA A 471 -21.92 9.84 -47.07
C ALA A 471 -22.67 8.56 -46.70
N PHE A 472 -23.22 8.54 -45.49
CA PHE A 472 -24.19 7.63 -44.84
C PHE A 472 -23.55 6.41 -44.17
N GLU A 473 -23.83 6.14 -42.86
CA GLU A 473 -24.91 6.37 -41.89
C GLU A 473 -24.36 6.43 -40.45
#